data_7ff694bc42111cadcdc1900f292645f7
#
_entry.id   7ff694bc42111cadcdc1900f292645f7
#
_cell.length_a   1.000
_cell.length_b   1.000
_cell.length_c   1.000
_cell.angle_alpha   90.00
_cell.angle_beta   90.00
_cell.angle_gamma   90.00
#
_symmetry.space_group_name_H-M   'P 1'
#
loop_
_entity.id
_entity.type
_entity.pdbx_description
1 polymer ?
#
loop_
_entity_poly.entity_id
_entity_poly.type
_entity_poly.pdbx_seq_one_letter_code
_entity_poly.pdbx_strand_id
1 'polypeptide(L)'
;MNRRIPGRAARLRFAFAAALLVSAAGRADEARPTLLALEQGTLSYTVVHKLHQVTGTTQKLEGLARLQPGGPTLVQVRARVATFDSGNSNRDAHMREATREPLHPVAEVKGTLPPVTLPLAGPQDLTLDARVELNGIQQKQAIPVHLEPSGQRGVRAKFSFPISLDAFQVERPELLLIKIDDRAVIAGDVLFSVRE
;
A
#
# COMPACT_ATOMS: atom_id res chain seq x y z
N MET A 1 26.57 92.45 -43.88
CA MET A 1 26.57 91.65 -45.10
C MET A 1 26.71 90.19 -44.80
N ASN A 2 25.70 89.52 -44.98
CA ASN A 2 25.24 88.15 -45.05
C ASN A 2 26.29 87.06 -45.29
N ARG A 3 26.25 86.02 -44.55
CA ARG A 3 26.06 84.67 -45.12
C ARG A 3 25.88 83.64 -44.01
N ARG A 4 24.71 82.97 -44.01
CA ARG A 4 24.32 81.80 -43.25
C ARG A 4 24.98 80.55 -43.81
N ILE A 5 25.40 79.67 -42.98
CA ILE A 5 25.69 78.25 -43.34
C ILE A 5 24.87 77.36 -42.41
N PRO A 6 24.11 76.32 -42.91
CA PRO A 6 23.25 75.50 -42.10
C PRO A 6 23.99 74.34 -41.52
N GLY A 7 23.73 74.06 -40.25
CA GLY A 7 24.20 72.90 -39.55
C GLY A 7 23.45 71.62 -39.94
N ARG A 8 24.20 70.56 -40.25
CA ARG A 8 23.70 69.19 -40.45
C ARG A 8 23.51 68.52 -39.08
N ALA A 9 22.26 68.27 -38.72
CA ALA A 9 21.94 67.45 -37.57
C ALA A 9 22.22 65.98 -37.90
N ALA A 10 23.17 65.34 -37.20
CA ALA A 10 23.42 63.91 -37.22
C ALA A 10 22.39 63.18 -36.29
N ARG A 11 21.49 62.46 -36.93
CA ARG A 11 20.56 61.63 -36.21
C ARG A 11 21.26 60.30 -35.83
N LEU A 12 21.62 60.17 -34.55
CA LEU A 12 22.13 58.93 -33.95
C LEU A 12 20.95 58.00 -33.77
N ARG A 13 20.90 56.92 -34.57
CA ARG A 13 19.92 55.86 -34.43
C ARG A 13 20.43 54.84 -33.40
N PHE A 14 19.89 54.88 -32.21
CA PHE A 14 20.05 53.77 -31.25
C PHE A 14 19.21 52.56 -31.70
N ALA A 15 19.88 51.51 -32.14
CA ALA A 15 19.25 50.20 -32.37
C ALA A 15 19.15 49.50 -31.03
N PHE A 16 17.94 49.37 -30.49
CA PHE A 16 17.63 48.54 -29.34
C PHE A 16 17.57 47.10 -29.83
N ALA A 17 18.61 46.32 -29.57
CA ALA A 17 18.58 44.86 -29.73
C ALA A 17 17.84 44.26 -28.54
N ALA A 18 16.55 43.92 -28.71
CA ALA A 18 15.79 43.16 -27.74
C ALA A 18 16.27 41.70 -27.79
N ALA A 19 17.08 41.30 -26.81
CA ALA A 19 17.42 39.90 -26.58
C ALA A 19 16.21 39.20 -25.98
N LEU A 20 15.50 38.39 -26.79
CA LEU A 20 14.48 37.46 -26.32
C LEU A 20 15.20 36.32 -25.57
N LEU A 21 15.24 36.41 -24.24
CA LEU A 21 15.51 35.28 -23.35
C LEU A 21 14.30 34.32 -23.41
N VAL A 22 14.35 33.34 -24.29
CA VAL A 22 13.45 32.19 -24.25
C VAL A 22 13.87 31.36 -23.05
N SER A 23 13.23 31.58 -21.89
CA SER A 23 13.28 30.66 -20.75
C SER A 23 12.63 29.39 -21.19
N ALA A 24 13.42 28.40 -21.61
CA ALA A 24 12.99 27.01 -21.69
C ALA A 24 12.72 26.54 -20.25
N ALA A 25 11.50 26.81 -19.75
CA ALA A 25 10.98 26.14 -18.58
C ALA A 25 10.89 24.65 -18.96
N GLY A 26 11.94 23.90 -18.64
CA GLY A 26 11.91 22.45 -18.71
C GLY A 26 10.74 22.00 -17.86
N ARG A 27 9.67 21.53 -18.51
CA ARG A 27 8.68 20.71 -17.84
C ARG A 27 9.46 19.52 -17.30
N ALA A 28 9.68 19.49 -15.97
CA ALA A 28 10.04 18.28 -15.30
C ALA A 28 8.95 17.29 -15.70
N ASP A 29 9.33 16.26 -16.45
CA ASP A 29 8.47 15.12 -16.76
C ASP A 29 8.13 14.52 -15.39
N GLU A 30 6.96 14.88 -14.84
CA GLU A 30 6.50 14.32 -13.58
C GLU A 30 6.30 12.82 -13.83
N ALA A 31 7.31 12.06 -13.42
CA ALA A 31 7.31 10.62 -13.59
C ALA A 31 6.00 10.07 -13.01
N ARG A 32 5.21 9.41 -13.86
CA ARG A 32 3.88 8.93 -13.49
C ARG A 32 3.98 7.82 -12.44
N PRO A 33 3.06 7.78 -11.47
CA PRO A 33 3.03 6.69 -10.51
C PRO A 33 2.79 5.34 -11.21
N THR A 34 3.52 4.33 -10.78
CA THR A 34 3.34 2.95 -11.27
C THR A 34 2.30 2.25 -10.39
N LEU A 35 1.28 1.68 -11.02
CA LEU A 35 0.25 0.89 -10.33
C LEU A 35 0.56 -0.60 -10.46
N LEU A 36 0.52 -1.29 -9.33
CA LEU A 36 0.60 -2.75 -9.27
C LEU A 36 -0.73 -3.30 -8.77
N ALA A 37 -1.17 -4.40 -9.37
CA ALA A 37 -2.29 -5.20 -8.89
C ALA A 37 -1.78 -6.46 -8.17
N LEU A 38 -2.49 -6.88 -7.13
CA LEU A 38 -2.28 -8.19 -6.52
C LEU A 38 -2.80 -9.26 -7.50
N GLU A 39 -1.92 -10.14 -7.94
CA GLU A 39 -2.25 -11.21 -8.90
C GLU A 39 -2.62 -12.50 -8.20
N GLN A 40 -1.86 -12.85 -7.18
CA GLN A 40 -2.07 -14.06 -6.42
C GLN A 40 -1.48 -13.91 -5.01
N GLY A 41 -1.95 -14.71 -4.09
CA GLY A 41 -1.40 -14.73 -2.74
C GLY A 41 -2.21 -15.58 -1.79
N THR A 42 -1.66 -15.73 -0.62
CA THR A 42 -2.28 -16.42 0.50
C THR A 42 -2.25 -15.50 1.72
N LEU A 43 -3.36 -15.42 2.40
CA LEU A 43 -3.48 -14.75 3.70
C LEU A 43 -4.04 -15.76 4.70
N SER A 44 -3.45 -15.80 5.89
CA SER A 44 -3.89 -16.66 6.98
C SER A 44 -4.02 -15.90 8.28
N TYR A 45 -4.93 -16.36 9.10
CA TYR A 45 -4.94 -16.06 10.53
C TYR A 45 -4.64 -17.31 11.32
N THR A 46 -3.97 -17.18 12.44
CA THR A 46 -3.72 -18.27 13.39
C THR A 46 -4.06 -17.81 14.79
N VAL A 47 -4.94 -18.56 15.45
CA VAL A 47 -5.31 -18.38 16.84
C VAL A 47 -4.90 -19.60 17.66
N VAL A 48 -4.54 -19.36 18.92
CA VAL A 48 -4.10 -20.42 19.83
C VAL A 48 -5.16 -20.61 20.90
N HIS A 49 -5.59 -21.85 21.05
CA HIS A 49 -6.30 -22.33 22.23
C HIS A 49 -5.35 -23.24 23.00
N LYS A 50 -5.43 -23.31 24.31
CA LYS A 50 -4.45 -24.00 25.18
C LYS A 50 -3.96 -25.37 24.65
N LEU A 51 -4.75 -26.08 23.88
CA LEU A 51 -4.47 -27.44 23.40
C LEU A 51 -4.34 -27.53 21.88
N HIS A 52 -4.77 -26.49 21.14
CA HIS A 52 -4.85 -26.54 19.68
C HIS A 52 -4.56 -25.18 19.04
N GLN A 53 -3.84 -25.23 17.95
CA GLN A 53 -3.68 -24.10 17.05
C GLN A 53 -4.69 -24.25 15.91
N VAL A 54 -5.39 -23.17 15.60
CA VAL A 54 -6.34 -23.10 14.48
C VAL A 54 -5.83 -22.09 13.49
N THR A 55 -5.65 -22.50 12.24
CA THR A 55 -5.29 -21.63 11.14
C THR A 55 -6.39 -21.66 10.09
N GLY A 56 -6.89 -20.49 9.71
CA GLY A 56 -7.76 -20.33 8.56
C GLY A 56 -7.04 -19.56 7.47
N THR A 57 -7.26 -19.93 6.20
CA THR A 57 -6.50 -19.44 5.05
C THR A 57 -7.43 -19.01 3.94
N THR A 58 -7.05 -17.99 3.17
CA THR A 58 -7.73 -17.61 1.93
C THR A 58 -6.73 -17.25 0.83
N GLN A 59 -7.11 -17.54 -0.41
CA GLN A 59 -6.41 -17.07 -1.62
C GLN A 59 -7.25 -16.05 -2.39
N LYS A 60 -8.44 -15.71 -1.90
CA LYS A 60 -9.33 -14.73 -2.52
C LYS A 60 -9.01 -13.34 -1.98
N LEU A 61 -7.96 -12.76 -2.53
CA LEU A 61 -7.43 -11.45 -2.14
C LEU A 61 -7.62 -10.44 -3.27
N GLU A 62 -7.84 -9.20 -2.87
CA GLU A 62 -7.78 -8.03 -3.74
C GLU A 62 -6.73 -7.08 -3.20
N GLY A 63 -5.93 -6.46 -4.07
CA GLY A 63 -4.93 -5.52 -3.63
C GLY A 63 -4.40 -4.63 -4.73
N LEU A 64 -3.96 -3.44 -4.33
CA LEU A 64 -3.31 -2.46 -5.17
C LEU A 64 -2.11 -1.89 -4.44
N ALA A 65 -1.04 -1.64 -5.18
CA ALA A 65 0.08 -0.84 -4.71
C ALA A 65 0.36 0.28 -5.72
N ARG A 66 0.64 1.49 -5.21
CA ARG A 66 0.97 2.67 -6.02
C ARG A 66 2.35 3.16 -5.64
N LEU A 67 3.30 2.97 -6.53
CA LEU A 67 4.67 3.46 -6.40
C LEU A 67 4.72 4.90 -6.89
N GLN A 68 5.09 5.82 -6.01
CA GLN A 68 5.26 7.23 -6.35
C GLN A 68 6.75 7.49 -6.59
N PRO A 69 7.14 8.09 -7.70
CA PRO A 69 8.53 8.45 -7.95
C PRO A 69 9.07 9.37 -6.85
N GLY A 70 10.11 8.91 -6.13
CA GLY A 70 10.70 9.63 -5.00
C GLY A 70 9.80 9.82 -3.77
N GLY A 71 8.60 9.25 -3.78
CA GLY A 71 7.61 9.34 -2.69
C GLY A 71 7.28 7.98 -2.08
N PRO A 72 6.42 7.95 -1.05
CA PRO A 72 6.02 6.72 -0.39
C PRO A 72 5.23 5.81 -1.33
N THR A 73 5.34 4.50 -1.10
CA THR A 73 4.52 3.51 -1.77
C THR A 73 3.24 3.28 -0.99
N LEU A 74 2.10 3.53 -1.62
CA LEU A 74 0.78 3.30 -1.01
C LEU A 74 0.35 1.86 -1.29
N VAL A 75 -0.15 1.17 -0.26
CA VAL A 75 -0.58 -0.23 -0.36
C VAL A 75 -1.98 -0.40 0.21
N GLN A 76 -2.80 -1.20 -0.45
CA GLN A 76 -4.10 -1.66 0.02
C GLN A 76 -4.25 -3.14 -0.30
N VAL A 77 -4.64 -3.95 0.69
CA VAL A 77 -4.99 -5.36 0.54
C VAL A 77 -6.29 -5.63 1.27
N ARG A 78 -7.19 -6.38 0.64
CA ARG A 78 -8.49 -6.76 1.18
C ARG A 78 -8.74 -8.25 1.04
N ALA A 79 -9.46 -8.81 2.00
CA ALA A 79 -9.97 -10.17 1.96
C ALA A 79 -11.42 -10.18 2.47
N ARG A 80 -12.29 -10.96 1.81
CA ARG A 80 -13.62 -11.22 2.36
C ARG A 80 -13.51 -12.23 3.49
N VAL A 81 -14.05 -11.91 4.65
CA VAL A 81 -14.03 -12.76 5.85
C VAL A 81 -14.61 -14.14 5.56
N ALA A 82 -15.70 -14.20 4.81
CA ALA A 82 -16.37 -15.47 4.43
C ALA A 82 -15.51 -16.41 3.57
N THR A 83 -14.35 -15.96 3.06
CA THR A 83 -13.50 -16.80 2.19
C THR A 83 -12.39 -17.54 2.92
N PHE A 84 -12.24 -17.28 4.21
CA PHE A 84 -11.28 -18.04 5.02
C PHE A 84 -11.80 -19.45 5.30
N ASP A 85 -10.93 -20.43 5.14
CA ASP A 85 -11.19 -21.84 5.35
C ASP A 85 -10.16 -22.40 6.36
N SER A 86 -10.65 -22.97 7.44
CA SER A 86 -9.84 -23.65 8.45
C SER A 86 -9.89 -25.17 8.34
N GLY A 87 -10.53 -25.71 7.29
CA GLY A 87 -10.79 -27.13 7.12
C GLY A 87 -11.92 -27.66 8.03
N ASN A 88 -12.70 -26.78 8.65
CA ASN A 88 -13.85 -27.16 9.49
C ASN A 88 -14.96 -26.11 9.40
N SER A 89 -16.07 -26.45 8.79
CA SER A 89 -17.18 -25.54 8.52
C SER A 89 -17.81 -24.93 9.77
N ASN A 90 -17.83 -25.66 10.90
CA ASN A 90 -18.37 -25.13 12.16
C ASN A 90 -17.44 -24.06 12.74
N ARG A 91 -16.11 -24.28 12.70
CA ARG A 91 -15.14 -23.25 13.11
C ARG A 91 -15.23 -21.99 12.23
N ASP A 92 -15.39 -22.18 10.92
CA ASP A 92 -15.52 -21.07 9.98
C ASP A 92 -16.84 -20.31 10.21
N ALA A 93 -17.92 -21.00 10.55
CA ALA A 93 -19.18 -20.35 10.95
C ALA A 93 -19.00 -19.51 12.22
N HIS A 94 -18.38 -20.05 13.26
CA HIS A 94 -18.10 -19.32 14.51
C HIS A 94 -17.16 -18.14 14.28
N MET A 95 -16.15 -18.26 13.42
CA MET A 95 -15.26 -17.17 13.06
C MET A 95 -16.03 -16.03 12.40
N ARG A 96 -16.93 -16.33 11.46
CA ARG A 96 -17.78 -15.33 10.80
C ARG A 96 -18.74 -14.64 11.77
N GLU A 97 -19.30 -15.38 12.71
CA GLU A 97 -20.17 -14.84 13.77
C GLU A 97 -19.36 -13.92 14.69
N ALA A 98 -18.23 -14.37 15.22
CA ALA A 98 -17.35 -13.62 16.12
C ALA A 98 -16.84 -12.30 15.49
N THR A 99 -16.63 -12.30 14.18
CA THR A 99 -16.21 -11.10 13.42
C THR A 99 -17.37 -10.27 12.87
N ARG A 100 -18.62 -10.64 13.20
CA ARG A 100 -19.84 -9.98 12.68
C ARG A 100 -19.79 -9.81 11.15
N GLU A 101 -19.37 -10.86 10.45
CA GLU A 101 -19.13 -10.87 9.00
C GLU A 101 -20.31 -10.29 8.17
N PRO A 102 -21.57 -10.55 8.45
CA PRO A 102 -22.67 -9.97 7.68
C PRO A 102 -22.72 -8.43 7.72
N LEU A 103 -22.21 -7.82 8.79
CA LEU A 103 -22.14 -6.36 8.95
C LEU A 103 -20.78 -5.82 8.47
N HIS A 104 -19.72 -6.59 8.63
CA HIS A 104 -18.34 -6.22 8.32
C HIS A 104 -17.67 -7.31 7.47
N PRO A 105 -18.10 -7.47 6.20
CA PRO A 105 -17.70 -8.63 5.38
C PRO A 105 -16.26 -8.61 4.88
N VAL A 106 -15.53 -7.53 5.11
CA VAL A 106 -14.17 -7.33 4.57
C VAL A 106 -13.19 -6.98 5.69
N ALA A 107 -12.07 -7.70 5.72
CA ALA A 107 -10.87 -7.28 6.43
C ALA A 107 -9.95 -6.54 5.47
N GLU A 108 -9.37 -5.42 5.90
CA GLU A 108 -8.58 -4.54 5.05
C GLU A 108 -7.30 -4.06 5.75
N VAL A 109 -6.22 -3.96 4.98
CA VAL A 109 -4.99 -3.28 5.37
C VAL A 109 -4.72 -2.17 4.37
N LYS A 110 -4.55 -0.94 4.85
CA LYS A 110 -4.09 0.22 4.08
C LYS A 110 -2.88 0.82 4.77
N GLY A 111 -1.86 1.18 4.00
CA GLY A 111 -0.69 1.80 4.59
C GLY A 111 0.30 2.34 3.59
N THR A 112 1.43 2.80 4.13
CA THR A 112 2.53 3.36 3.36
C THR A 112 3.83 2.65 3.69
N LEU A 113 4.59 2.31 2.64
CA LEU A 113 5.98 1.87 2.72
C LEU A 113 6.91 3.03 2.33
N PRO A 114 8.18 2.99 2.73
CA PRO A 114 9.21 3.80 2.09
C PRO A 114 9.17 3.69 0.57
N PRO A 115 9.82 4.60 -0.19
CA PRO A 115 9.85 4.52 -1.63
C PRO A 115 10.35 3.16 -2.14
N VAL A 116 9.57 2.53 -3.01
CA VAL A 116 9.93 1.29 -3.71
C VAL A 116 10.01 1.58 -5.19
N THR A 117 11.08 1.13 -5.85
CA THR A 117 11.30 1.28 -7.29
C THR A 117 11.36 -0.08 -7.98
N LEU A 118 10.87 -0.13 -9.22
CA LEU A 118 10.96 -1.32 -10.06
C LEU A 118 11.95 -1.11 -11.21
N PRO A 119 12.66 -2.16 -11.63
CA PRO A 119 12.73 -3.48 -10.98
C PRO A 119 13.37 -3.38 -9.60
N LEU A 120 12.92 -4.22 -8.67
CA LEU A 120 13.51 -4.29 -7.34
C LEU A 120 14.95 -4.83 -7.46
N ALA A 121 15.94 -4.10 -6.93
CA ALA A 121 17.35 -4.46 -7.08
C ALA A 121 17.76 -5.71 -6.30
N GLY A 122 17.00 -6.07 -5.27
CA GLY A 122 17.21 -7.22 -4.41
C GLY A 122 16.17 -7.30 -3.30
N PRO A 123 16.23 -8.34 -2.45
CA PRO A 123 15.34 -8.43 -1.28
C PRO A 123 15.49 -7.22 -0.36
N GLN A 124 14.38 -6.77 0.24
CA GLN A 124 14.33 -5.63 1.16
C GLN A 124 13.41 -5.93 2.33
N ASP A 125 13.84 -5.57 3.53
CA ASP A 125 13.02 -5.59 4.73
C ASP A 125 12.56 -4.16 5.03
N LEU A 126 11.25 -3.93 4.98
CA LEU A 126 10.62 -2.64 5.18
C LEU A 126 9.54 -2.73 6.26
N THR A 127 9.13 -1.59 6.78
CA THR A 127 7.98 -1.50 7.69
C THR A 127 6.84 -0.77 6.99
N LEU A 128 5.68 -1.42 6.89
CA LEU A 128 4.44 -0.81 6.44
C LEU A 128 3.79 -0.09 7.64
N ASP A 129 3.69 1.23 7.57
CA ASP A 129 2.85 2.00 8.50
C ASP A 129 1.40 1.86 8.04
N ALA A 130 0.65 1.04 8.75
CA ALA A 130 -0.65 0.54 8.32
C ALA A 130 -1.80 0.93 9.24
N ARG A 131 -2.99 0.95 8.66
CA ARG A 131 -4.27 0.78 9.34
C ARG A 131 -4.85 -0.55 8.95
N VAL A 132 -5.10 -1.37 9.96
CA VAL A 132 -5.80 -2.65 9.82
C VAL A 132 -7.24 -2.44 10.21
N GLU A 133 -8.15 -2.88 9.37
CA GLU A 133 -9.60 -2.87 9.65
C GLU A 133 -10.11 -4.31 9.73
N LEU A 134 -10.77 -4.63 10.82
CA LEU A 134 -11.44 -5.90 11.06
C LEU A 134 -12.68 -5.61 11.91
N ASN A 135 -13.79 -6.29 11.65
CA ASN A 135 -15.01 -6.14 12.43
C ASN A 135 -15.51 -4.68 12.55
N GLY A 136 -15.22 -3.83 11.53
CA GLY A 136 -15.55 -2.41 11.52
C GLY A 136 -14.65 -1.53 12.40
N ILE A 137 -13.67 -2.09 13.06
CA ILE A 137 -12.72 -1.38 13.93
C ILE A 137 -11.40 -1.20 13.19
N GLN A 138 -10.83 0.00 13.28
CA GLN A 138 -9.53 0.34 12.70
C GLN A 138 -8.46 0.49 13.77
N GLN A 139 -7.32 -0.17 13.59
CA GLN A 139 -6.15 -0.06 14.46
C GLN A 139 -4.91 0.32 13.65
N LYS A 140 -4.05 1.16 14.22
CA LYS A 140 -2.74 1.44 13.64
C LYS A 140 -1.78 0.29 13.95
N GLN A 141 -0.99 -0.11 12.96
CA GLN A 141 -0.07 -1.24 13.07
C GLN A 141 1.18 -0.98 12.25
N ALA A 142 2.35 -1.18 12.83
CA ALA A 142 3.61 -1.28 12.11
C ALA A 142 3.82 -2.74 11.71
N ILE A 143 3.78 -3.02 10.41
CA ILE A 143 3.85 -4.38 9.87
C ILE A 143 5.22 -4.58 9.20
N PRO A 144 6.07 -5.51 9.68
CA PRO A 144 7.28 -5.88 8.98
C PRO A 144 6.93 -6.60 7.67
N VAL A 145 7.53 -6.17 6.58
CA VAL A 145 7.29 -6.73 5.24
C VAL A 145 8.63 -7.04 4.59
N HIS A 146 8.80 -8.27 4.17
CA HIS A 146 9.92 -8.72 3.36
C HIS A 146 9.51 -8.69 1.89
N LEU A 147 10.20 -7.88 1.07
CA LEU A 147 9.98 -7.76 -0.36
C LEU A 147 11.04 -8.55 -1.12
N GLU A 148 10.62 -9.33 -2.10
CA GLU A 148 11.49 -10.08 -3.01
C GLU A 148 11.20 -9.67 -4.47
N PRO A 149 12.22 -9.55 -5.34
CA PRO A 149 12.00 -9.33 -6.77
C PRO A 149 11.21 -10.48 -7.40
N SER A 150 10.26 -10.15 -8.27
CA SER A 150 9.52 -11.13 -9.07
C SER A 150 9.51 -10.71 -10.53
N GLY A 151 10.58 -11.04 -11.23
CA GLY A 151 10.83 -10.55 -12.59
C GLY A 151 11.09 -9.04 -12.64
N GLN A 152 10.88 -8.44 -13.82
CA GLN A 152 11.13 -7.02 -14.05
C GLN A 152 10.00 -6.11 -13.56
N ARG A 153 8.80 -6.64 -13.42
CA ARG A 153 7.57 -5.87 -13.21
C ARG A 153 6.79 -6.31 -11.97
N GLY A 154 7.34 -7.23 -11.16
CA GLY A 154 6.66 -7.81 -10.01
C GLY A 154 7.44 -7.70 -8.71
N VAL A 155 6.71 -7.76 -7.61
CA VAL A 155 7.25 -7.81 -6.25
C VAL A 155 6.44 -8.81 -5.45
N ARG A 156 7.14 -9.76 -4.81
CA ARG A 156 6.55 -10.66 -3.82
C ARG A 156 6.73 -10.05 -2.43
N ALA A 157 5.67 -9.98 -1.66
CA ALA A 157 5.69 -9.46 -0.30
C ALA A 157 5.26 -10.54 0.69
N LYS A 158 6.10 -10.78 1.69
CA LYS A 158 5.83 -11.69 2.80
C LYS A 158 5.76 -10.90 4.10
N PHE A 159 4.80 -11.21 4.95
CA PHE A 159 4.62 -10.54 6.22
C PHE A 159 4.00 -11.46 7.27
N SER A 160 4.27 -11.13 8.53
CA SER A 160 3.62 -11.76 9.68
C SER A 160 3.58 -10.78 10.85
N PHE A 161 2.41 -10.59 11.45
CA PHE A 161 2.24 -9.69 12.58
C PHE A 161 1.10 -10.16 13.49
N PRO A 162 1.17 -9.86 14.80
CA PRO A 162 0.10 -10.15 15.73
C PRO A 162 -0.97 -9.06 15.71
N ILE A 163 -2.20 -9.47 16.01
CA ILE A 163 -3.30 -8.56 16.37
C ILE A 163 -3.91 -9.00 17.70
N SER A 164 -4.52 -8.06 18.43
CA SER A 164 -5.37 -8.34 19.59
C SER A 164 -6.82 -8.46 19.13
N LEU A 165 -7.46 -9.58 19.38
CA LEU A 165 -8.87 -9.80 19.04
C LEU A 165 -9.77 -8.86 19.83
N ASP A 166 -9.44 -8.59 21.11
CA ASP A 166 -10.17 -7.66 21.97
C ASP A 166 -10.10 -6.22 21.44
N ALA A 167 -8.93 -5.80 20.91
CA ALA A 167 -8.78 -4.47 20.30
C ALA A 167 -9.64 -4.28 19.04
N PHE A 168 -10.00 -5.35 18.37
CA PHE A 168 -10.93 -5.37 17.24
C PHE A 168 -12.36 -5.76 17.65
N GLN A 169 -12.65 -5.87 18.94
CA GLN A 169 -13.95 -6.28 19.48
C GLN A 169 -14.46 -7.57 18.85
N VAL A 170 -13.55 -8.49 18.53
CA VAL A 170 -13.88 -9.83 18.07
C VAL A 170 -14.21 -10.68 19.28
N GLU A 171 -15.41 -11.25 19.29
CA GLU A 171 -15.85 -12.10 20.38
C GLU A 171 -14.96 -13.36 20.43
N ARG A 172 -14.41 -13.66 21.61
CA ARG A 172 -13.58 -14.85 21.82
C ARG A 172 -14.42 -15.97 22.39
N PRO A 173 -14.79 -16.99 21.58
CA PRO A 173 -15.60 -18.09 22.08
C PRO A 173 -14.87 -18.86 23.20
N GLU A 174 -15.66 -19.29 24.17
CA GLU A 174 -15.19 -20.18 25.25
C GLU A 174 -15.44 -21.63 24.88
N LEU A 175 -14.41 -22.45 24.99
CA LEU A 175 -14.51 -23.88 24.91
C LEU A 175 -14.07 -24.46 26.25
N LEU A 176 -14.96 -25.22 26.96
CA LEU A 176 -14.70 -25.77 28.26
C LEU A 176 -14.23 -24.74 29.31
N LEU A 177 -14.88 -23.57 29.38
CA LEU A 177 -14.55 -22.42 30.25
C LEU A 177 -13.20 -21.78 29.99
N ILE A 178 -12.60 -22.04 28.82
CA ILE A 178 -11.32 -21.46 28.41
C ILE A 178 -11.55 -20.64 27.16
N LYS A 179 -11.25 -19.34 27.22
CA LYS A 179 -11.26 -18.44 26.07
C LYS A 179 -10.07 -18.70 25.15
N ILE A 180 -10.28 -18.52 23.86
CA ILE A 180 -9.17 -18.38 22.89
C ILE A 180 -8.27 -17.24 23.33
N ASP A 181 -6.95 -17.37 23.12
CA ASP A 181 -6.00 -16.30 23.41
C ASP A 181 -6.40 -15.01 22.66
N ASP A 182 -6.15 -13.87 23.28
CA ASP A 182 -6.41 -12.57 22.64
C ASP A 182 -5.55 -12.37 21.39
N ARG A 183 -4.38 -13.00 21.34
CA ARG A 183 -3.45 -12.86 20.24
C ARG A 183 -3.80 -13.76 19.07
N ALA A 184 -4.07 -13.14 17.91
CA ALA A 184 -4.08 -13.83 16.62
C ALA A 184 -2.85 -13.39 15.79
N VAL A 185 -2.26 -14.32 15.03
CA VAL A 185 -1.17 -14.01 14.09
C VAL A 185 -1.74 -13.97 12.69
N ILE A 186 -1.52 -12.85 12.01
CA ILE A 186 -1.86 -12.68 10.59
C ILE A 186 -0.58 -12.86 9.78
N ALA A 187 -0.59 -13.74 8.79
CA ALA A 187 0.54 -13.94 7.90
C ALA A 187 0.09 -13.97 6.44
N GLY A 188 0.92 -13.48 5.55
CA GLY A 188 0.62 -13.45 4.13
C GLY A 188 1.85 -13.56 3.24
N ASP A 189 1.62 -14.07 2.05
CA ASP A 189 2.56 -14.18 0.95
C ASP A 189 1.82 -13.80 -0.34
N VAL A 190 2.12 -12.63 -0.89
CA VAL A 190 1.35 -12.03 -1.97
C VAL A 190 2.27 -11.55 -3.08
N LEU A 191 1.83 -11.70 -4.32
CA LEU A 191 2.52 -11.23 -5.52
C LEU A 191 1.76 -10.05 -6.12
N PHE A 192 2.47 -8.94 -6.27
CA PHE A 192 2.02 -7.78 -7.01
C PHE A 192 2.78 -7.65 -8.33
N SER A 193 2.10 -7.27 -9.40
CA SER A 193 2.73 -6.91 -10.67
C SER A 193 2.13 -5.65 -11.27
N VAL A 194 2.89 -5.04 -12.17
CA VAL A 194 2.46 -3.82 -12.86
C VAL A 194 1.21 -4.11 -13.68
N ARG A 195 0.15 -3.35 -13.42
CA ARG A 195 -1.10 -3.41 -14.17
C ARG A 195 -0.91 -2.85 -15.58
N GLU A 196 -1.29 -3.62 -16.58
CA GLU A 196 -1.35 -3.18 -17.98
C GLU A 196 -2.56 -2.27 -18.25
#